data_2c3f3c14419c178e181636b61f6e7cf1
#
_entry.id   2c3f3c14419c178e181636b61f6e7cf1
#
_cell.length_a   1.000
_cell.length_b   1.000
_cell.length_c   1.000
_cell.angle_alpha   90.00
_cell.angle_beta   90.00
_cell.angle_gamma   90.00
#
_symmetry.space_group_name_H-M   'P 1'
#
loop_
_entity.id
_entity.type
_entity.pdbx_description
1 polymer ?
#
loop_
_entity_poly.entity_id
_entity_poly.type
_entity_poly.pdbx_seq_one_letter_code
_entity_poly.pdbx_strand_id
1 'polypeptide(L)'
;MTQPLQPLLHDSVVLLTAPSQAWSAADGTVDGNGIHGFYHSDLRVLDRVLLTVGGDQPEHIATAGPDAATAVFTALARRLDDATADPRVRIDRTRTVREGRLHERIELRNALGSAIATTVTVSVRGDFTPMQTIKAGLTGAEHPVTAQAADDGVEFRSGQVTARLSAVGARVALDDADVWMDWEVEVPAHGQVA
;
A
#
# COMPACT_ATOMS: atom_id res chain seq x y z
N MET A 1 25.97 -10.76 11.43
CA MET A 1 24.73 -10.33 10.78
C MET A 1 24.94 -8.90 10.33
N THR A 2 25.00 -8.61 9.03
CA THR A 2 25.06 -7.25 8.51
C THR A 2 23.70 -6.64 8.70
N GLN A 3 23.61 -5.55 9.48
CA GLN A 3 22.40 -4.75 9.59
C GLN A 3 22.01 -4.26 8.18
N PRO A 4 20.76 -4.41 7.74
CA PRO A 4 20.33 -3.85 6.47
C PRO A 4 20.52 -2.32 6.53
N LEU A 5 21.18 -1.77 5.51
CA LEU A 5 21.35 -0.33 5.39
C LEU A 5 19.97 0.31 5.17
N GLN A 6 19.74 1.47 5.80
CA GLN A 6 18.56 2.27 5.50
C GLN A 6 18.56 2.64 3.99
N PRO A 7 17.40 2.60 3.30
CA PRO A 7 17.33 3.03 1.92
C PRO A 7 17.78 4.49 1.80
N LEU A 8 18.41 4.83 0.68
CA LEU A 8 18.81 6.20 0.42
C LEU A 8 17.55 7.05 0.18
N LEU A 9 17.57 8.29 0.62
CA LEU A 9 16.40 9.17 0.53
C LEU A 9 15.89 9.34 -0.92
N HIS A 10 16.80 9.35 -1.89
CA HIS A 10 16.45 9.48 -3.30
C HIS A 10 15.84 8.19 -3.92
N ASP A 11 15.96 7.05 -3.24
CA ASP A 11 15.34 5.79 -3.64
C ASP A 11 13.93 5.61 -3.05
N SER A 12 13.48 6.59 -2.27
CA SER A 12 12.20 6.53 -1.56
C SER A 12 11.27 7.66 -2.00
N VAL A 13 9.97 7.34 -2.08
CA VAL A 13 8.90 8.33 -2.20
C VAL A 13 8.44 8.70 -0.81
N VAL A 14 8.51 9.99 -0.49
CA VAL A 14 8.12 10.53 0.82
C VAL A 14 6.93 11.45 0.64
N LEU A 15 5.83 11.14 1.31
CA LEU A 15 4.64 11.99 1.38
C LEU A 15 4.49 12.53 2.80
N LEU A 16 4.16 13.81 2.92
CA LEU A 16 4.13 14.51 4.20
C LEU A 16 2.94 15.44 4.32
N THR A 17 2.18 15.25 5.38
CA THR A 17 1.24 16.23 5.96
C THR A 17 1.38 16.11 7.47
N ALA A 18 2.18 16.98 8.07
CA ALA A 18 2.52 16.87 9.49
C ALA A 18 1.26 16.76 10.37
N PRO A 19 1.26 15.89 11.39
CA PRO A 19 2.37 15.04 11.85
C PRO A 19 2.43 13.66 11.16
N SER A 20 1.75 13.47 10.01
CA SER A 20 1.70 12.19 9.29
C SER A 20 2.64 12.17 8.11
N GLN A 21 3.27 11.02 7.85
CA GLN A 21 4.16 10.79 6.72
C GLN A 21 4.08 9.36 6.22
N ALA A 22 4.32 9.15 4.93
CA ALA A 22 4.43 7.84 4.32
C ALA A 22 5.75 7.72 3.54
N TRP A 23 6.45 6.63 3.74
CA TRP A 23 7.70 6.29 3.08
C TRP A 23 7.52 4.99 2.31
N SER A 24 7.86 4.96 1.05
CA SER A 24 7.72 3.79 0.20
C SER A 24 8.82 3.72 -0.85
N ALA A 25 8.98 2.58 -1.48
CA ALA A 25 9.76 2.43 -2.70
C ALA A 25 9.16 3.26 -3.85
N ALA A 26 9.89 3.33 -4.96
CA ALA A 26 9.49 4.12 -6.14
C ALA A 26 8.16 3.67 -6.76
N ASP A 27 7.77 2.41 -6.59
CA ASP A 27 6.52 1.80 -7.06
C ASP A 27 5.35 1.95 -6.06
N GLY A 28 5.59 2.61 -4.92
CA GLY A 28 4.63 2.74 -3.84
C GLY A 28 4.56 1.55 -2.89
N THR A 29 5.41 0.55 -3.07
CA THR A 29 5.51 -0.59 -2.15
C THR A 29 6.03 -0.15 -0.79
N VAL A 30 5.37 -0.59 0.27
CA VAL A 30 5.81 -0.53 1.65
C VAL A 30 6.00 -1.97 2.10
N ASP A 31 7.24 -2.40 2.27
CA ASP A 31 7.62 -3.80 2.48
C ASP A 31 8.21 -4.09 3.88
N GLY A 32 8.16 -3.10 4.78
CA GLY A 32 8.76 -3.19 6.10
C GLY A 32 10.27 -3.00 6.11
N ASN A 33 10.88 -2.68 4.95
CA ASN A 33 12.32 -2.49 4.85
C ASN A 33 12.73 -1.13 5.41
N GLY A 34 13.58 -1.15 6.44
CA GLY A 34 14.12 0.06 7.06
C GLY A 34 13.02 1.05 7.48
N ILE A 35 13.05 2.25 6.86
CA ILE A 35 12.17 3.36 7.18
C ILE A 35 10.80 3.29 6.46
N HIS A 36 10.60 2.37 5.52
CA HIS A 36 9.31 2.27 4.82
C HIS A 36 8.16 2.08 5.80
N GLY A 37 7.06 2.78 5.58
CA GLY A 37 5.88 2.72 6.44
C GLY A 37 4.99 3.95 6.36
N PHE A 38 3.85 3.85 6.99
CA PHE A 38 3.00 5.00 7.31
C PHE A 38 3.18 5.36 8.78
N TYR A 39 3.48 6.62 9.04
CA TYR A 39 3.74 7.16 10.37
C TYR A 39 2.70 8.22 10.74
N HIS A 40 2.35 8.24 12.01
CA HIS A 40 1.64 9.36 12.62
C HIS A 40 2.37 9.76 13.90
N SER A 41 2.75 11.04 14.00
CA SER A 41 3.67 11.51 15.03
C SER A 41 4.99 10.67 15.00
N ASP A 42 5.44 10.15 16.11
CA ASP A 42 6.66 9.36 16.23
C ASP A 42 6.42 7.84 16.19
N LEU A 43 5.27 7.40 15.65
CA LEU A 43 4.89 5.99 15.62
C LEU A 43 4.69 5.52 14.17
N ARG A 44 5.34 4.43 13.76
CA ARG A 44 5.04 3.73 12.50
C ARG A 44 3.79 2.89 12.70
N VAL A 45 2.69 3.30 12.09
CA VAL A 45 1.38 2.63 12.22
C VAL A 45 1.32 1.39 11.35
N LEU A 46 1.85 1.48 10.13
CA LEU A 46 1.90 0.37 9.16
C LEU A 46 3.32 0.23 8.64
N ASP A 47 3.80 -1.00 8.50
CA ASP A 47 5.09 -1.32 7.87
C ASP A 47 4.95 -2.12 6.58
N ARG A 48 3.73 -2.51 6.19
CA ARG A 48 3.45 -3.17 4.92
C ARG A 48 2.23 -2.58 4.25
N VAL A 49 2.35 -2.27 2.96
CA VAL A 49 1.26 -1.99 2.04
C VAL A 49 1.68 -2.46 0.65
N LEU A 50 1.25 -3.66 0.27
CA LEU A 50 1.58 -4.30 -1.01
C LEU A 50 0.33 -4.41 -1.86
N LEU A 51 0.49 -4.17 -3.16
CA LEU A 51 -0.57 -4.34 -4.16
C LEU A 51 -0.22 -5.49 -5.08
N THR A 52 -1.18 -6.40 -5.29
CA THR A 52 -1.13 -7.38 -6.37
C THR A 52 -2.41 -7.32 -7.21
N VAL A 53 -2.30 -7.64 -8.49
CA VAL A 53 -3.42 -7.71 -9.42
C VAL A 53 -3.32 -9.02 -10.19
N GLY A 54 -4.35 -9.86 -10.10
CA GLY A 54 -4.31 -11.21 -10.62
C GLY A 54 -3.23 -12.09 -9.98
N GLY A 55 -2.86 -11.80 -8.74
CA GLY A 55 -1.85 -12.53 -7.96
C GLY A 55 -0.40 -12.07 -8.17
N ASP A 56 -0.14 -11.11 -9.06
CA ASP A 56 1.22 -10.60 -9.34
C ASP A 56 1.36 -9.13 -8.94
N GLN A 57 2.58 -8.74 -8.56
CA GLN A 57 2.91 -7.32 -8.42
C GLN A 57 2.90 -6.65 -9.80
N PRO A 58 2.21 -5.50 -9.95
CA PRO A 58 2.25 -4.74 -11.19
C PRO A 58 3.66 -4.26 -11.55
N GLU A 59 3.98 -4.25 -12.84
CA GLU A 59 5.24 -3.71 -13.35
C GLU A 59 5.22 -2.19 -13.29
N HIS A 60 5.99 -1.59 -12.40
CA HIS A 60 6.09 -0.14 -12.25
C HIS A 60 6.72 0.52 -13.47
N ILE A 61 6.13 1.62 -13.95
CA ILE A 61 6.64 2.38 -15.09
C ILE A 61 6.89 3.86 -14.80
N ALA A 62 6.17 4.47 -13.86
CA ALA A 62 6.36 5.88 -13.53
C ALA A 62 5.80 6.24 -12.15
N THR A 63 6.41 7.25 -11.54
CA THR A 63 5.91 7.89 -10.33
C THR A 63 5.83 9.39 -10.54
N ALA A 64 4.69 9.99 -10.22
CA ALA A 64 4.46 11.41 -10.22
C ALA A 64 4.08 11.91 -8.83
N GLY A 65 4.62 13.05 -8.40
CA GLY A 65 4.29 13.71 -7.14
C GLY A 65 3.67 15.07 -7.43
N PRO A 66 2.33 15.19 -7.55
CA PRO A 66 1.68 16.48 -7.83
C PRO A 66 1.87 17.48 -6.71
N ASP A 67 2.05 17.01 -5.47
CA ASP A 67 2.35 17.82 -4.29
C ASP A 67 3.11 17.00 -3.23
N ALA A 68 3.41 17.62 -2.08
CA ALA A 68 4.15 16.97 -1.00
C ALA A 68 3.37 15.85 -0.29
N ALA A 69 2.05 15.80 -0.46
CA ALA A 69 1.15 14.88 0.24
C ALA A 69 0.58 13.78 -0.66
N THR A 70 0.80 13.87 -1.98
CA THR A 70 0.18 12.98 -2.97
C THR A 70 1.21 12.43 -3.95
N ALA A 71 1.15 11.12 -4.21
CA ALA A 71 1.88 10.47 -5.29
C ALA A 71 0.93 9.61 -6.13
N VAL A 72 1.25 9.49 -7.41
CA VAL A 72 0.61 8.58 -8.36
C VAL A 72 1.66 7.61 -8.87
N PHE A 73 1.46 6.34 -8.60
CA PHE A 73 2.29 5.24 -9.09
C PHE A 73 1.57 4.60 -10.26
N THR A 74 2.20 4.65 -11.43
CA THR A 74 1.67 4.04 -12.65
C THR A 74 2.39 2.73 -12.92
N ALA A 75 1.62 1.69 -13.20
CA ALA A 75 2.13 0.35 -13.45
C ALA A 75 1.31 -0.39 -14.52
N LEU A 76 1.82 -1.52 -14.98
CA LEU A 76 1.20 -2.40 -15.97
C LEU A 76 0.84 -3.75 -15.33
N ALA A 77 -0.34 -4.27 -15.65
CA ALA A 77 -0.77 -5.62 -15.30
C ALA A 77 -0.56 -6.57 -16.50
N ARG A 78 0.69 -6.92 -16.77
CA ARG A 78 1.07 -7.67 -17.99
C ARG A 78 0.40 -9.02 -18.14
N ARG A 79 0.08 -9.71 -17.04
CA ARG A 79 -0.61 -11.01 -17.12
C ARG A 79 -2.07 -10.92 -17.52
N LEU A 80 -2.67 -9.74 -17.40
CA LEU A 80 -4.04 -9.49 -17.83
C LEU A 80 -4.09 -8.98 -19.27
N ASP A 81 -2.93 -8.67 -19.84
CA ASP A 81 -2.78 -8.14 -21.19
C ASP A 81 -2.67 -9.28 -22.22
N ASP A 82 -2.84 -8.96 -23.48
CA ASP A 82 -2.51 -9.88 -24.54
C ASP A 82 -1.00 -9.82 -24.92
N ALA A 83 -0.56 -10.74 -25.76
CA ALA A 83 0.86 -10.89 -26.14
C ALA A 83 1.29 -9.86 -27.20
N THR A 84 0.83 -8.60 -27.13
CA THR A 84 1.23 -7.52 -28.03
C THR A 84 2.38 -6.69 -27.45
N ALA A 85 3.04 -5.90 -28.31
CA ALA A 85 4.17 -5.07 -27.90
C ALA A 85 3.74 -3.89 -27.01
N ASP A 86 2.53 -3.35 -27.21
CA ASP A 86 2.03 -2.17 -26.51
C ASP A 86 1.12 -2.60 -25.34
N PRO A 87 1.53 -2.36 -24.09
CA PRO A 87 0.73 -2.70 -22.92
C PRO A 87 -0.58 -1.92 -22.88
N ARG A 88 -1.69 -2.62 -22.65
CA ARG A 88 -3.06 -2.08 -22.70
C ARG A 88 -3.81 -2.18 -21.38
N VAL A 89 -3.26 -2.87 -20.36
CA VAL A 89 -3.83 -2.94 -19.03
C VAL A 89 -2.94 -2.16 -18.06
N ARG A 90 -3.44 -0.99 -17.63
CA ARG A 90 -2.71 -0.03 -16.79
C ARG A 90 -3.36 0.09 -15.42
N ILE A 91 -2.52 0.31 -14.41
CA ILE A 91 -2.91 0.59 -13.05
C ILE A 91 -2.37 1.96 -12.66
N ASP A 92 -3.24 2.82 -12.14
CA ASP A 92 -2.87 4.07 -11.48
C ASP A 92 -3.24 3.96 -9.99
N ARG A 93 -2.23 3.96 -9.12
CA ARG A 93 -2.38 3.94 -7.66
C ARG A 93 -2.08 5.34 -7.14
N THR A 94 -3.09 6.02 -6.65
CA THR A 94 -2.95 7.33 -6.03
C THR A 94 -2.91 7.17 -4.52
N ARG A 95 -1.80 7.61 -3.90
CA ARG A 95 -1.64 7.66 -2.45
C ARG A 95 -1.67 9.10 -1.98
N THR A 96 -2.47 9.38 -0.94
CA THR A 96 -2.55 10.70 -0.34
C THR A 96 -2.41 10.58 1.18
N VAL A 97 -1.53 11.39 1.75
CA VAL A 97 -1.34 11.52 3.21
C VAL A 97 -2.09 12.76 3.68
N ARG A 98 -2.84 12.61 4.76
CA ARG A 98 -3.45 13.69 5.53
C ARG A 98 -3.15 13.48 7.01
N GLU A 99 -3.46 14.45 7.85
CA GLU A 99 -3.29 14.31 9.29
C GLU A 99 -4.05 13.08 9.81
N GLY A 100 -3.29 12.11 10.37
CA GLY A 100 -3.81 10.85 10.90
C GLY A 100 -4.37 9.88 9.87
N ARG A 101 -4.18 10.12 8.55
CA ARG A 101 -4.80 9.30 7.51
C ARG A 101 -3.87 9.03 6.33
N LEU A 102 -3.90 7.77 5.87
CA LEU A 102 -3.38 7.33 4.59
C LEU A 102 -4.56 6.90 3.73
N HIS A 103 -4.68 7.44 2.55
CA HIS A 103 -5.71 7.08 1.58
C HIS A 103 -5.07 6.54 0.31
N GLU A 104 -5.60 5.42 -0.18
CA GLU A 104 -5.21 4.83 -1.46
C GLU A 104 -6.42 4.70 -2.38
N ARG A 105 -6.25 5.11 -3.62
CA ARG A 105 -7.17 4.86 -4.71
C ARG A 105 -6.44 4.08 -5.79
N ILE A 106 -6.99 2.94 -6.18
CA ILE A 106 -6.43 2.06 -7.19
C ILE A 106 -7.40 2.04 -8.37
N GLU A 107 -6.93 2.47 -9.53
CA GLU A 107 -7.72 2.50 -10.75
C GLU A 107 -7.10 1.56 -11.78
N LEU A 108 -7.89 0.60 -12.27
CA LEU A 108 -7.54 -0.29 -13.38
C LEU A 108 -8.17 0.23 -14.66
N ARG A 109 -7.34 0.39 -15.70
CA ARG A 109 -7.74 0.79 -17.05
C ARG A 109 -7.49 -0.34 -18.01
N ASN A 110 -8.51 -0.71 -18.76
CA ASN A 110 -8.49 -1.76 -19.77
C ASN A 110 -8.69 -1.13 -21.16
N ALA A 111 -7.66 -1.14 -22.00
CA ALA A 111 -7.74 -0.71 -23.39
C ALA A 111 -7.90 -1.89 -24.37
N LEU A 112 -8.13 -3.11 -23.87
CA LEU A 112 -8.45 -4.28 -24.67
C LEU A 112 -9.87 -4.19 -25.25
N GLY A 113 -10.11 -4.90 -26.33
CA GLY A 113 -11.45 -5.03 -26.95
C GLY A 113 -12.40 -6.00 -26.22
N SER A 114 -11.96 -6.63 -25.12
CA SER A 114 -12.75 -7.52 -24.26
C SER A 114 -12.68 -7.08 -22.81
N ALA A 115 -13.71 -7.41 -22.04
CA ALA A 115 -13.68 -7.23 -20.59
C ALA A 115 -12.63 -8.16 -19.95
N ILE A 116 -12.05 -7.72 -18.83
CA ILE A 116 -11.15 -8.53 -18.00
C ILE A 116 -11.74 -8.67 -16.60
N ALA A 117 -11.68 -9.89 -16.05
CA ALA A 117 -12.02 -10.16 -14.66
C ALA A 117 -10.74 -10.51 -13.91
N THR A 118 -10.57 -9.92 -12.72
CA THR A 118 -9.36 -10.14 -11.92
C THR A 118 -9.63 -9.86 -10.45
N THR A 119 -8.69 -10.30 -9.59
CA THR A 119 -8.68 -9.95 -8.17
C THR A 119 -7.64 -8.86 -7.95
N VAL A 120 -8.03 -7.79 -7.29
CA VAL A 120 -7.11 -6.78 -6.72
C VAL A 120 -6.93 -7.12 -5.26
N THR A 121 -5.70 -7.35 -4.84
CA THR A 121 -5.36 -7.61 -3.43
C THR A 121 -4.45 -6.52 -2.89
N VAL A 122 -4.82 -5.97 -1.74
CA VAL A 122 -3.93 -5.11 -0.95
C VAL A 122 -3.64 -5.82 0.37
N SER A 123 -2.36 -6.10 0.64
CA SER A 123 -1.94 -6.61 1.93
C SER A 123 -1.34 -5.50 2.78
N VAL A 124 -1.75 -5.45 4.04
CA VAL A 124 -1.36 -4.42 5.01
C VAL A 124 -0.92 -5.11 6.29
N ARG A 125 0.10 -4.57 6.98
CA ARG A 125 0.48 -5.02 8.32
C ARG A 125 0.56 -3.85 9.28
N GLY A 126 -0.08 -4.01 10.46
CA GLY A 126 0.07 -3.12 11.59
C GLY A 126 1.44 -3.30 12.27
N ASP A 127 2.08 -2.22 12.70
CA ASP A 127 3.44 -2.30 13.25
C ASP A 127 3.57 -1.62 14.63
N PHE A 128 3.21 -0.36 14.75
CA PHE A 128 3.29 0.46 15.98
C PHE A 128 4.70 0.56 16.60
N THR A 129 5.75 0.41 15.78
CA THR A 129 7.14 0.60 16.22
C THR A 129 7.45 2.10 16.37
N PRO A 130 8.00 2.55 17.52
CA PRO A 130 8.46 3.93 17.67
C PRO A 130 9.54 4.30 16.64
N MET A 131 9.49 5.52 16.11
CA MET A 131 10.44 5.98 15.09
C MET A 131 11.90 5.94 15.60
N GLN A 132 12.13 6.19 16.88
CA GLN A 132 13.48 6.11 17.46
C GLN A 132 14.05 4.69 17.40
N THR A 133 13.20 3.68 17.60
CA THR A 133 13.57 2.25 17.48
C THR A 133 13.99 1.95 16.05
N ILE A 134 13.21 2.42 15.06
CA ILE A 134 13.51 2.23 13.62
C ILE A 134 14.82 2.95 13.25
N LYS A 135 15.04 4.19 13.71
CA LYS A 135 16.28 4.94 13.48
C LYS A 135 17.52 4.25 14.09
N ALA A 136 17.33 3.51 15.16
CA ALA A 136 18.38 2.67 15.76
C ALA A 136 18.63 1.36 14.99
N GLY A 137 17.92 1.12 13.88
CA GLY A 137 18.00 -0.13 13.10
C GLY A 137 17.33 -1.32 13.77
N LEU A 138 16.45 -1.06 14.73
CA LEU A 138 15.68 -2.07 15.45
C LEU A 138 14.22 -2.07 14.97
N THR A 139 13.49 -3.14 15.30
CA THR A 139 12.06 -3.30 15.01
C THR A 139 11.33 -3.80 16.25
N GLY A 140 10.04 -3.56 16.31
CA GLY A 140 9.14 -4.10 17.33
C GLY A 140 8.40 -3.00 18.09
N ALA A 141 7.08 -3.19 18.19
CA ALA A 141 6.21 -2.39 19.02
C ALA A 141 6.49 -2.67 20.52
N GLU A 142 6.13 -1.73 21.40
CA GLU A 142 6.24 -1.91 22.86
C GLU A 142 5.25 -2.97 23.38
N HIS A 143 4.14 -3.18 22.67
CA HIS A 143 3.11 -4.16 22.97
C HIS A 143 2.80 -4.99 21.73
N PRO A 144 2.30 -6.24 21.90
CA PRO A 144 1.85 -7.05 20.77
C PRO A 144 0.84 -6.30 19.90
N VAL A 145 0.97 -6.45 18.59
CA VAL A 145 0.05 -5.88 17.61
C VAL A 145 -0.97 -6.95 17.23
N THR A 146 -2.24 -6.59 17.25
CA THR A 146 -3.34 -7.47 16.84
C THR A 146 -4.22 -6.75 15.82
N ALA A 147 -4.80 -7.52 14.90
CA ALA A 147 -5.83 -7.05 13.98
C ALA A 147 -7.15 -7.75 14.29
N GLN A 148 -8.25 -7.00 14.30
CA GLN A 148 -9.60 -7.52 14.54
C GLN A 148 -10.55 -6.97 13.48
N ALA A 149 -11.50 -7.79 13.04
CA ALA A 149 -12.54 -7.34 12.13
C ALA A 149 -13.41 -6.26 12.81
N ALA A 150 -13.75 -5.23 12.06
CA ALA A 150 -14.65 -4.14 12.43
C ALA A 150 -15.75 -4.02 11.36
N ASP A 151 -16.80 -3.22 11.63
CA ASP A 151 -18.01 -3.13 10.77
C ASP A 151 -17.69 -2.79 9.31
N ASP A 152 -16.68 -1.95 9.06
CA ASP A 152 -16.29 -1.46 7.73
C ASP A 152 -14.81 -1.74 7.36
N GLY A 153 -14.19 -2.71 8.02
CA GLY A 153 -12.78 -3.04 7.78
C GLY A 153 -12.09 -3.75 8.93
N VAL A 154 -10.99 -3.18 9.42
CA VAL A 154 -10.12 -3.77 10.44
C VAL A 154 -9.68 -2.71 11.46
N GLU A 155 -9.63 -3.08 12.72
CA GLU A 155 -8.98 -2.30 13.77
C GLU A 155 -7.67 -2.99 14.16
N PHE A 156 -6.56 -2.26 14.04
CA PHE A 156 -5.27 -2.63 14.64
C PHE A 156 -5.15 -2.07 16.03
N ARG A 157 -4.57 -2.84 16.95
CA ARG A 157 -4.35 -2.43 18.33
C ARG A 157 -2.97 -2.84 18.83
N SER A 158 -2.32 -1.91 19.57
CA SER A 158 -1.09 -2.18 20.33
C SER A 158 -1.16 -1.40 21.65
N GLY A 159 -1.35 -2.09 22.77
CA GLY A 159 -1.61 -1.45 24.06
C GLY A 159 -2.86 -0.56 24.02
N GLN A 160 -2.67 0.75 24.23
CA GLN A 160 -3.74 1.76 24.19
C GLN A 160 -3.89 2.44 22.82
N VAL A 161 -2.98 2.16 21.90
CA VAL A 161 -2.99 2.78 20.56
C VAL A 161 -3.82 1.93 19.61
N THR A 162 -4.66 2.59 18.82
CA THR A 162 -5.47 1.94 17.78
C THR A 162 -5.34 2.66 16.44
N ALA A 163 -5.47 1.91 15.37
CA ALA A 163 -5.61 2.42 14.02
C ALA A 163 -6.72 1.66 13.29
N ARG A 164 -7.47 2.34 12.42
CA ARG A 164 -8.54 1.73 11.65
C ARG A 164 -8.21 1.72 10.17
N LEU A 165 -8.48 0.58 9.54
CA LEU A 165 -8.37 0.36 8.12
C LEU A 165 -9.77 0.13 7.56
N SER A 166 -10.24 1.01 6.66
CA SER A 166 -11.50 0.82 5.96
C SER A 166 -11.23 0.19 4.57
N ALA A 167 -12.01 -0.83 4.22
CA ALA A 167 -11.86 -1.61 2.99
C ALA A 167 -13.24 -1.93 2.40
N VAL A 168 -13.95 -0.90 1.99
CA VAL A 168 -15.34 -1.03 1.48
C VAL A 168 -15.39 -2.01 0.31
N GLY A 169 -16.28 -3.01 0.40
CA GLY A 169 -16.49 -4.01 -0.64
C GLY A 169 -15.41 -5.10 -0.75
N ALA A 170 -14.37 -5.06 0.09
CA ALA A 170 -13.36 -6.10 0.11
C ALA A 170 -13.83 -7.35 0.87
N ARG A 171 -13.36 -8.52 0.45
CA ARG A 171 -13.26 -9.68 1.32
C ARG A 171 -11.98 -9.54 2.15
N VAL A 172 -12.10 -9.59 3.46
CA VAL A 172 -11.00 -9.39 4.40
C VAL A 172 -10.58 -10.71 5.02
N ALA A 173 -9.28 -11.00 5.03
CA ALA A 173 -8.66 -12.09 5.76
C ALA A 173 -7.63 -11.52 6.74
N LEU A 174 -7.50 -12.13 7.93
CA LEU A 174 -6.64 -11.68 9.01
C LEU A 174 -5.74 -12.83 9.47
N ASP A 175 -4.47 -12.52 9.76
CA ASP A 175 -3.53 -13.41 10.45
C ASP A 175 -2.60 -12.56 11.33
N ASP A 176 -2.78 -12.58 12.65
CA ASP A 176 -2.14 -11.71 13.63
C ASP A 176 -2.28 -10.22 13.27
N ALA A 177 -1.19 -9.59 12.85
CA ALA A 177 -1.14 -8.18 12.44
C ALA A 177 -1.19 -8.01 10.90
N ASP A 178 -1.24 -9.10 10.15
CA ASP A 178 -1.34 -9.09 8.69
C ASP A 178 -2.80 -9.12 8.25
N VAL A 179 -3.14 -8.32 7.25
CA VAL A 179 -4.47 -8.16 6.68
C VAL A 179 -4.39 -8.26 5.17
N TRP A 180 -5.25 -9.05 4.57
CA TRP A 180 -5.46 -9.11 3.12
C TRP A 180 -6.85 -8.64 2.79
N MET A 181 -6.95 -7.77 1.80
CA MET A 181 -8.19 -7.20 1.29
C MET A 181 -8.28 -7.53 -0.19
N ASP A 182 -9.28 -8.33 -0.57
CA ASP A 182 -9.50 -8.78 -1.94
C ASP A 182 -10.76 -8.16 -2.51
N TRP A 183 -10.65 -7.58 -3.71
CA TRP A 183 -11.76 -7.12 -4.53
C TRP A 183 -11.79 -7.92 -5.83
N GLU A 184 -12.88 -8.63 -6.07
CA GLU A 184 -13.16 -9.21 -7.38
C GLU A 184 -13.71 -8.11 -8.27
N VAL A 185 -12.99 -7.80 -9.36
CA VAL A 185 -13.35 -6.71 -10.26
C VAL A 185 -13.49 -7.18 -11.69
N GLU A 186 -14.47 -6.61 -12.39
CA GLU A 186 -14.61 -6.75 -13.84
C GLU A 186 -14.43 -5.38 -14.47
N VAL A 187 -13.43 -5.25 -15.34
CA VAL A 187 -13.11 -4.01 -16.06
C VAL A 187 -13.63 -4.14 -17.49
N PRO A 188 -14.61 -3.34 -17.91
CA PRO A 188 -15.17 -3.41 -19.26
C PRO A 188 -14.12 -3.22 -20.35
N ALA A 189 -14.41 -3.71 -21.55
CA ALA A 189 -13.63 -3.38 -22.74
C ALA A 189 -13.55 -1.85 -22.90
N HIS A 190 -12.35 -1.31 -23.15
CA HIS A 190 -12.09 0.13 -23.27
C HIS A 190 -12.60 0.95 -22.08
N GLY A 191 -12.63 0.35 -20.87
CA GLY A 191 -13.17 0.93 -19.64
C GLY A 191 -12.19 1.01 -18.49
N GLN A 192 -12.70 1.43 -17.34
CA GLN A 192 -11.94 1.52 -16.09
C GLN A 192 -12.82 1.26 -14.88
N VAL A 193 -12.20 0.86 -13.77
CA VAL A 193 -12.80 0.69 -12.44
C VAL A 193 -11.84 1.23 -11.37
N ALA A 194 -12.39 1.76 -10.24
CA ALA A 194 -11.60 2.27 -9.12
C ALA A 194 -12.28 2.00 -7.78
#